data_d9188419e4946484b6ef8e886f7afc3e
#
_entry.id   d9188419e4946484b6ef8e886f7afc3e
#
_cell.length_a   1.000
_cell.length_b   1.000
_cell.length_c   1.000
_cell.angle_alpha   90.00
_cell.angle_beta   90.00
_cell.angle_gamma   90.00
#
_symmetry.space_group_name_H-M   'P 1'
#
loop_
_entity.id
_entity.type
_entity.pdbx_description
1 polymer ?
#
loop_
_entity_poly.entity_id
_entity_poly.type
_entity_poly.pdbx_seq_one_letter_code
_entity_poly.pdbx_strand_id
1 'polypeptide(L)'
;MNQAERAELLEQIEKWNDADEFARCIEAIEAIPERERDYLLTLKLGRAYSNLAVLSDRGALGENAEVDGDLLRHAIDLLESVRTQGENDPYWNARMGYSCLMAYGSTATAYEYAKRWLSLAPDDIDAQKLVRDCEEYLEEENSLNWIGTSGRRSSGRRPFPLPMMTSSAM
;
A
#
# COMPACT_ATOMS: atom_id res chain seq x y z
N MET A 1 -7.81 -24.39 11.12
CA MET A 1 -6.58 -24.61 10.29
C MET A 1 -5.43 -25.00 11.19
N ASN A 2 -4.72 -26.10 10.91
CA ASN A 2 -3.54 -26.50 11.66
C ASN A 2 -2.28 -25.75 11.19
N GLN A 3 -1.17 -25.90 11.92
CA GLN A 3 0.07 -25.14 11.64
C GLN A 3 0.69 -25.48 10.27
N ALA A 4 0.59 -26.72 9.81
CA ALA A 4 1.13 -27.14 8.52
C ALA A 4 0.31 -26.56 7.36
N GLU A 5 -1.02 -26.67 7.45
CA GLU A 5 -1.94 -26.05 6.47
C GLU A 5 -1.74 -24.55 6.38
N ARG A 6 -1.51 -23.88 7.53
CA ARG A 6 -1.24 -22.44 7.57
C ARG A 6 0.07 -22.09 6.88
N ALA A 7 1.13 -22.85 7.10
CA ALA A 7 2.44 -22.60 6.49
C ALA A 7 2.35 -22.78 4.96
N GLU A 8 1.68 -23.83 4.50
CA GLU A 8 1.45 -24.09 3.07
C GLU A 8 0.64 -22.95 2.41
N LEU A 9 -0.42 -22.49 3.09
CA LEU A 9 -1.21 -21.36 2.61
C LEU A 9 -0.37 -20.09 2.48
N LEU A 10 0.44 -19.75 3.47
CA LEU A 10 1.30 -18.57 3.42
C LEU A 10 2.32 -18.64 2.29
N GLU A 11 2.93 -19.81 2.05
CA GLU A 11 3.83 -20.02 0.92
C GLU A 11 3.09 -19.85 -0.42
N GLN A 12 1.85 -20.34 -0.50
CA GLN A 12 1.05 -20.21 -1.70
C GLN A 12 0.62 -18.76 -1.95
N ILE A 13 0.30 -18.00 -0.91
CA ILE A 13 -0.03 -16.57 -0.98
C ILE A 13 1.18 -15.78 -1.53
N GLU A 14 2.40 -16.08 -1.10
CA GLU A 14 3.59 -15.42 -1.68
C GLU A 14 3.74 -15.73 -3.17
N LYS A 15 3.58 -16.98 -3.59
CA LYS A 15 3.64 -17.36 -5.01
C LYS A 15 2.59 -16.62 -5.85
N TRP A 16 1.35 -16.52 -5.37
CA TRP A 16 0.30 -15.77 -6.06
C TRP A 16 0.60 -14.27 -6.09
N ASN A 17 1.11 -13.73 -5.00
CA ASN A 17 1.47 -12.32 -4.95
C ASN A 17 2.61 -11.98 -5.93
N ASP A 18 3.62 -12.86 -6.07
CA ASP A 18 4.72 -12.69 -7.01
C ASP A 18 4.27 -12.86 -8.48
N ALA A 19 3.17 -13.55 -8.71
CA ALA A 19 2.54 -13.72 -10.01
C ALA A 19 1.44 -12.67 -10.31
N ASP A 20 1.28 -11.64 -9.46
CA ASP A 20 0.23 -10.62 -9.57
C ASP A 20 -1.22 -11.21 -9.49
N GLU A 21 -1.35 -12.43 -8.93
CA GLU A 21 -2.64 -13.11 -8.77
C GLU A 21 -3.35 -12.71 -7.46
N PHE A 22 -3.46 -11.42 -7.19
CA PHE A 22 -3.94 -10.86 -5.90
C PHE A 22 -5.38 -11.27 -5.57
N ALA A 23 -6.25 -11.43 -6.56
CA ALA A 23 -7.61 -11.92 -6.33
C ALA A 23 -7.62 -13.32 -5.69
N ARG A 24 -6.69 -14.19 -6.05
CA ARG A 24 -6.54 -15.52 -5.42
C ARG A 24 -6.06 -15.43 -3.98
N CYS A 25 -5.15 -14.50 -3.69
CA CYS A 25 -4.73 -14.24 -2.32
C CYS A 25 -5.93 -13.84 -1.45
N ILE A 26 -6.76 -12.92 -1.95
CA ILE A 26 -7.95 -12.43 -1.27
C ILE A 26 -8.92 -13.58 -1.04
N GLU A 27 -9.31 -14.30 -2.08
CA GLU A 27 -10.25 -15.42 -2.01
C GLU A 27 -9.82 -16.48 -0.99
N ALA A 28 -8.54 -16.87 -1.01
CA ALA A 28 -8.01 -17.88 -0.10
C ALA A 28 -8.00 -17.42 1.37
N ILE A 29 -7.66 -16.16 1.63
CA ILE A 29 -7.63 -15.63 2.99
C ILE A 29 -9.06 -15.37 3.49
N GLU A 30 -9.96 -14.87 2.65
CA GLU A 30 -11.34 -14.59 3.03
C GLU A 30 -12.18 -15.86 3.27
N ALA A 31 -11.78 -17.00 2.70
CA ALA A 31 -12.35 -18.30 3.04
C ALA A 31 -12.12 -18.68 4.52
N ILE A 32 -11.16 -18.06 5.20
CA ILE A 32 -10.91 -18.22 6.63
C ILE A 32 -11.82 -17.24 7.38
N PRO A 33 -12.59 -17.68 8.39
CA PRO A 33 -13.39 -16.77 9.21
C PRO A 33 -12.52 -15.65 9.81
N GLU A 34 -13.00 -14.41 9.80
CA GLU A 34 -12.25 -13.23 10.23
C GLU A 34 -11.59 -13.40 11.62
N ARG A 35 -12.33 -13.95 12.60
CA ARG A 35 -11.85 -14.23 13.96
C ARG A 35 -10.69 -15.25 14.02
N GLU A 36 -10.44 -15.99 12.94
CA GLU A 36 -9.38 -17.00 12.83
C GLU A 36 -8.19 -16.48 12.01
N ARG A 37 -8.31 -15.29 11.43
CA ARG A 37 -7.21 -14.62 10.73
C ARG A 37 -6.31 -13.95 11.76
N ASP A 38 -5.07 -14.40 11.81
CA ASP A 38 -4.05 -13.76 12.65
C ASP A 38 -3.46 -12.50 11.99
N TYR A 39 -2.55 -11.85 12.71
CA TYR A 39 -1.84 -10.66 12.23
C TYR A 39 -1.27 -10.84 10.82
N LEU A 40 -0.55 -11.95 10.57
CA LEU A 40 0.14 -12.15 9.30
C LEU A 40 -0.85 -12.35 8.14
N LEU A 41 -1.92 -13.12 8.34
CA LEU A 41 -2.97 -13.30 7.33
C LEU A 41 -3.69 -11.97 7.02
N THR A 42 -4.00 -11.19 8.05
CA THR A 42 -4.63 -9.87 7.87
C THR A 42 -3.70 -8.90 7.14
N LEU A 43 -2.41 -8.91 7.46
CA LEU A 43 -1.39 -8.11 6.78
C LEU A 43 -1.26 -8.50 5.29
N LYS A 44 -1.25 -9.80 4.96
CA LYS A 44 -1.22 -10.29 3.58
C LYS A 44 -2.51 -9.95 2.83
N LEU A 45 -3.66 -10.00 3.49
CA LEU A 45 -4.93 -9.58 2.90
C LEU A 45 -4.93 -8.09 2.55
N GLY A 46 -4.50 -7.23 3.47
CA GLY A 46 -4.36 -5.79 3.21
C GLY A 46 -3.40 -5.50 2.06
N ARG A 47 -2.26 -6.23 1.97
CA ARG A 47 -1.33 -6.14 0.83
C ARG A 47 -2.01 -6.53 -0.48
N ALA A 48 -2.75 -7.63 -0.49
CA ALA A 48 -3.41 -8.12 -1.70
C ALA A 48 -4.46 -7.13 -2.21
N TYR A 49 -5.27 -6.56 -1.32
CA TYR A 49 -6.24 -5.52 -1.69
C TYR A 49 -5.57 -4.24 -2.20
N SER A 50 -4.50 -3.76 -1.56
CA SER A 50 -3.72 -2.61 -2.04
C SER A 50 -3.15 -2.84 -3.43
N ASN A 51 -2.55 -4.01 -3.67
CA ASN A 51 -1.98 -4.35 -4.95
C ASN A 51 -3.06 -4.50 -6.03
N LEU A 52 -4.20 -5.13 -5.70
CA LEU A 52 -5.33 -5.26 -6.62
C LEU A 52 -5.89 -3.88 -7.01
N ALA A 53 -6.02 -2.95 -6.05
CA ALA A 53 -6.48 -1.59 -6.29
C ALA A 53 -5.65 -0.87 -7.36
N VAL A 54 -4.35 -1.14 -7.39
CA VAL A 54 -3.41 -0.55 -8.36
C VAL A 54 -3.41 -1.29 -9.69
N LEU A 55 -3.61 -2.62 -9.67
CA LEU A 55 -3.56 -3.46 -10.87
C LEU A 55 -4.86 -3.48 -11.66
N SER A 56 -6.01 -3.41 -11.00
CA SER A 56 -7.32 -3.41 -11.67
C SER A 56 -7.39 -2.36 -12.77
N ASP A 57 -6.51 -1.39 -12.65
CA ASP A 57 -6.40 -0.27 -13.54
C ASP A 57 -5.38 -0.44 -14.70
N ARG A 58 -4.31 -1.24 -14.50
CA ARG A 58 -3.29 -1.44 -15.53
C ARG A 58 -3.75 -2.27 -16.73
N GLY A 59 -4.78 -3.10 -16.56
CA GLY A 59 -5.26 -4.03 -17.59
C GLY A 59 -6.28 -3.45 -18.55
N ALA A 60 -6.95 -2.36 -18.20
CA ALA A 60 -8.14 -1.91 -18.93
C ALA A 60 -7.95 -0.66 -19.80
N LEU A 61 -7.12 0.32 -19.47
CA LEU A 61 -7.29 1.68 -20.01
C LEU A 61 -6.03 2.51 -20.34
N GLY A 62 -4.83 2.00 -20.37
CA GLY A 62 -3.69 2.82 -20.78
C GLY A 62 -3.34 3.95 -19.77
N GLU A 63 -2.80 5.07 -20.24
CA GLU A 63 -2.14 6.12 -19.45
C GLU A 63 -3.01 6.90 -18.42
N ASN A 64 -4.31 6.61 -18.31
CA ASN A 64 -5.25 7.34 -17.43
C ASN A 64 -5.91 6.44 -16.38
N ALA A 65 -5.27 5.37 -16.05
CA ALA A 65 -5.76 4.41 -15.09
C ALA A 65 -5.95 5.04 -13.68
N GLU A 66 -7.15 4.94 -13.10
CA GLU A 66 -7.45 5.44 -11.75
C GLU A 66 -7.36 4.30 -10.73
N VAL A 67 -6.69 4.53 -9.61
CA VAL A 67 -6.63 3.56 -8.50
C VAL A 67 -8.04 3.32 -7.95
N ASP A 68 -8.41 2.06 -7.74
CA ASP A 68 -9.68 1.71 -7.10
C ASP A 68 -9.66 2.16 -5.62
N GLY A 69 -10.29 3.30 -5.37
CA GLY A 69 -10.30 3.94 -4.07
C GLY A 69 -11.05 3.15 -2.98
N ASP A 70 -12.02 2.32 -3.36
CA ASP A 70 -12.77 1.53 -2.40
C ASP A 70 -11.97 0.29 -1.96
N LEU A 71 -11.30 -0.38 -2.89
CA LEU A 71 -10.36 -1.47 -2.57
C LEU A 71 -9.20 -0.97 -1.72
N LEU A 72 -8.67 0.22 -2.05
CA LEU A 72 -7.56 0.81 -1.31
C LEU A 72 -7.96 1.21 0.12
N ARG A 73 -9.15 1.78 0.30
CA ARG A 73 -9.68 2.10 1.64
C ARG A 73 -9.86 0.84 2.46
N HIS A 74 -10.42 -0.22 1.87
CA HIS A 74 -10.57 -1.50 2.54
C HIS A 74 -9.21 -2.09 2.96
N ALA A 75 -8.19 -1.98 2.11
CA ALA A 75 -6.83 -2.38 2.45
C ALA A 75 -6.28 -1.63 3.67
N ILE A 76 -6.49 -0.31 3.72
CA ILE A 76 -6.06 0.53 4.85
C ILE A 76 -6.81 0.12 6.13
N ASP A 77 -8.12 -0.09 6.07
CA ASP A 77 -8.92 -0.51 7.22
C ASP A 77 -8.47 -1.86 7.78
N LEU A 78 -8.15 -2.83 6.92
CA LEU A 78 -7.58 -4.12 7.32
C LEU A 78 -6.22 -3.96 8.02
N LEU A 79 -5.32 -3.17 7.47
CA LEU A 79 -4.02 -2.89 8.08
C LEU A 79 -4.17 -2.16 9.42
N GLU A 80 -5.08 -1.19 9.52
CA GLU A 80 -5.39 -0.48 10.75
C GLU A 80 -5.94 -1.41 11.84
N SER A 81 -6.74 -2.42 11.48
CA SER A 81 -7.32 -3.38 12.43
C SER A 81 -6.26 -4.16 13.22
N VAL A 82 -5.04 -4.27 12.68
CA VAL A 82 -3.90 -4.95 13.30
C VAL A 82 -2.76 -4.01 13.72
N ARG A 83 -3.04 -2.70 13.83
CA ARG A 83 -2.05 -1.67 14.18
C ARG A 83 -1.25 -2.01 15.44
N THR A 84 -1.89 -2.50 16.50
CA THR A 84 -1.24 -2.79 17.78
C THR A 84 -0.10 -3.81 17.64
N GLN A 85 -0.23 -4.77 16.71
CA GLN A 85 0.83 -5.73 16.40
C GLN A 85 1.81 -5.16 15.35
N GLY A 86 1.32 -4.28 14.46
CA GLY A 86 2.05 -3.80 13.29
C GLY A 86 2.91 -2.56 13.51
N GLU A 87 2.61 -1.70 14.48
CA GLU A 87 3.26 -0.38 14.63
C GLU A 87 4.80 -0.42 14.78
N ASN A 88 5.34 -1.57 15.23
CA ASN A 88 6.78 -1.82 15.33
C ASN A 88 7.29 -2.85 14.29
N ASP A 89 6.48 -3.22 13.32
CA ASP A 89 6.85 -4.08 12.21
C ASP A 89 7.20 -3.21 10.98
N PRO A 90 8.46 -3.26 10.47
CA PRO A 90 8.86 -2.53 9.27
C PRO A 90 7.95 -2.82 8.08
N TYR A 91 7.54 -4.09 7.91
CA TYR A 91 6.71 -4.50 6.78
C TYR A 91 5.29 -3.92 6.85
N TRP A 92 4.67 -3.86 8.04
CA TRP A 92 3.38 -3.22 8.22
C TRP A 92 3.45 -1.72 7.90
N ASN A 93 4.48 -1.03 8.42
CA ASN A 93 4.70 0.39 8.13
C ASN A 93 4.92 0.65 6.63
N ALA A 94 5.66 -0.25 5.95
CA ALA A 94 5.81 -0.20 4.50
C ALA A 94 4.46 -0.27 3.78
N ARG A 95 3.59 -1.24 4.16
CA ARG A 95 2.27 -1.41 3.54
C ARG A 95 1.36 -0.23 3.79
N MET A 96 1.33 0.31 5.03
CA MET A 96 0.58 1.52 5.35
C MET A 96 1.10 2.73 4.54
N GLY A 97 2.41 2.92 4.47
CA GLY A 97 3.02 4.00 3.72
C GLY A 97 2.64 3.98 2.24
N TYR A 98 2.79 2.84 1.57
CA TYR A 98 2.40 2.70 0.16
C TYR A 98 0.89 2.86 -0.05
N SER A 99 0.06 2.25 0.79
CA SER A 99 -1.40 2.37 0.65
C SER A 99 -1.87 3.81 0.83
N CYS A 100 -1.32 4.53 1.82
CA CYS A 100 -1.64 5.94 2.04
C CYS A 100 -1.11 6.84 0.92
N LEU A 101 0.06 6.54 0.34
CA LEU A 101 0.60 7.31 -0.77
C LEU A 101 -0.28 7.20 -2.02
N MET A 102 -0.86 6.00 -2.26
CA MET A 102 -1.80 5.78 -3.35
C MET A 102 -3.17 6.41 -3.12
N ALA A 103 -3.55 6.64 -1.85
CA ALA A 103 -4.80 7.31 -1.50
C ALA A 103 -4.67 8.82 -1.66
N TYR A 104 -5.53 9.42 -2.50
CA TYR A 104 -5.51 10.87 -2.75
C TYR A 104 -5.60 11.69 -1.47
N GLY A 105 -4.67 12.63 -1.31
CA GLY A 105 -4.64 13.56 -0.17
C GLY A 105 -4.09 12.97 1.12
N SER A 106 -3.42 11.83 1.06
CA SER A 106 -2.83 11.15 2.22
C SER A 106 -1.30 11.14 2.24
N THR A 107 -0.63 11.97 1.42
CA THR A 107 0.84 12.04 1.32
C THR A 107 1.51 12.30 2.68
N ALA A 108 0.98 13.23 3.47
CA ALA A 108 1.51 13.52 4.80
C ALA A 108 1.43 12.30 5.74
N THR A 109 0.33 11.53 5.67
CA THR A 109 0.17 10.29 6.44
C THR A 109 1.13 9.20 5.94
N ALA A 110 1.27 9.06 4.63
CA ALA A 110 2.23 8.14 4.02
C ALA A 110 3.67 8.43 4.48
N TYR A 111 4.03 9.72 4.55
CA TYR A 111 5.34 10.16 5.03
C TYR A 111 5.63 9.76 6.48
N GLU A 112 4.64 9.85 7.38
CA GLU A 112 4.82 9.40 8.77
C GLU A 112 5.10 7.89 8.85
N TYR A 113 4.38 7.06 8.09
CA TYR A 113 4.65 5.62 8.01
C TYR A 113 6.01 5.31 7.36
N ALA A 114 6.38 6.03 6.30
CA ALA A 114 7.67 5.88 5.65
C ALA A 114 8.83 6.18 6.61
N LYS A 115 8.75 7.28 7.37
CA LYS A 115 9.74 7.62 8.41
C LYS A 115 9.81 6.56 9.51
N ARG A 116 8.65 6.02 9.92
CA ARG A 116 8.62 4.95 10.92
C ARG A 116 9.28 3.70 10.38
N TRP A 117 8.97 3.30 9.14
CA TRP A 117 9.64 2.18 8.48
C TRP A 117 11.16 2.39 8.44
N LEU A 118 11.62 3.54 7.95
CA LEU A 118 13.04 3.85 7.90
C LEU A 118 13.70 3.82 9.28
N SER A 119 13.01 4.25 10.34
CA SER A 119 13.54 4.19 11.72
C SER A 119 13.69 2.77 12.24
N LEU A 120 12.86 1.83 11.77
CA LEU A 120 12.89 0.40 12.15
C LEU A 120 13.88 -0.41 11.29
N ALA A 121 14.12 0.03 10.06
CA ALA A 121 15.00 -0.61 9.10
C ALA A 121 15.84 0.46 8.35
N PRO A 122 16.88 1.05 8.97
CA PRO A 122 17.61 2.20 8.42
C PRO A 122 18.34 1.92 7.10
N ASP A 123 18.73 0.67 6.87
CA ASP A 123 19.46 0.25 5.66
C ASP A 123 18.54 -0.19 4.52
N ASP A 124 17.22 -0.14 4.73
CA ASP A 124 16.23 -0.52 3.72
C ASP A 124 16.14 0.55 2.63
N ILE A 125 16.51 0.18 1.41
CA ILE A 125 16.56 1.08 0.25
C ILE A 125 15.14 1.54 -0.16
N ASP A 126 14.15 0.66 -0.03
CA ASP A 126 12.76 0.98 -0.37
C ASP A 126 12.16 1.94 0.65
N ALA A 127 12.52 1.82 1.94
CA ALA A 127 12.13 2.78 2.97
C ALA A 127 12.72 4.18 2.69
N GLN A 128 14.02 4.24 2.35
CA GLN A 128 14.69 5.49 1.98
C GLN A 128 14.06 6.12 0.73
N LYS A 129 13.67 5.28 -0.24
CA LYS A 129 13.01 5.74 -1.46
C LYS A 129 11.62 6.31 -1.14
N LEU A 130 10.80 5.59 -0.38
CA LEU A 130 9.45 6.05 -0.05
C LEU A 130 9.45 7.37 0.72
N VAL A 131 10.42 7.57 1.63
CA VAL A 131 10.60 8.86 2.32
C VAL A 131 10.85 9.98 1.32
N ARG A 132 11.79 9.82 0.38
CA ARG A 132 12.09 10.83 -0.65
C ARG A 132 10.89 11.10 -1.56
N ASP A 133 10.22 10.05 -2.02
CA ASP A 133 9.04 10.18 -2.88
C ASP A 133 7.94 11.01 -2.17
N CYS A 134 7.71 10.75 -0.87
CA CYS A 134 6.76 11.53 -0.08
C CYS A 134 7.20 13.00 0.10
N GLU A 135 8.49 13.26 0.33
CA GLU A 135 9.03 14.62 0.45
C GLU A 135 8.82 15.41 -0.85
N GLU A 136 9.13 14.82 -2.00
CA GLU A 136 8.92 15.42 -3.31
C GLU A 136 7.45 15.77 -3.55
N TYR A 137 6.52 14.86 -3.26
CA TYR A 137 5.09 15.10 -3.42
C TYR A 137 4.56 16.20 -2.49
N LEU A 138 5.03 16.26 -1.23
CA LEU A 138 4.65 17.31 -0.29
C LEU A 138 5.16 18.69 -0.73
N GLU A 139 6.37 18.76 -1.31
CA GLU A 139 6.91 19.99 -1.88
C GLU A 139 6.09 20.47 -3.09
N GLU A 140 5.70 19.54 -3.98
CA GLU A 140 4.84 19.85 -5.12
C GLU A 140 3.45 20.33 -4.67
N GLU A 141 2.81 19.66 -3.71
CA GLU A 141 1.52 20.06 -3.15
C GLU A 141 1.58 21.47 -2.54
N ASN A 142 2.64 21.78 -1.80
CA ASN A 142 2.86 23.10 -1.20
C ASN A 142 3.08 24.18 -2.27
N SER A 143 3.83 23.89 -3.32
CA SER A 143 4.09 24.81 -4.44
C SER A 143 2.82 25.13 -5.21
N LEU A 144 1.98 24.13 -5.46
CA LEU A 144 0.68 24.32 -6.14
C LEU A 144 -0.30 25.13 -5.29
N ASN A 145 -0.33 24.92 -3.98
CA ASN A 145 -1.17 25.69 -3.06
C ASN A 145 -0.73 27.17 -3.01
N TRP A 146 0.56 27.46 -3.09
CA TRP A 146 1.07 28.84 -3.13
C TRP A 146 0.68 29.57 -4.43
N ILE A 147 0.71 28.89 -5.58
CA ILE A 147 0.30 29.45 -6.88
C ILE A 147 -1.22 29.64 -6.92
N GLY A 148 -2.01 28.73 -6.33
CA GLY A 148 -3.47 28.81 -6.28
C GLY A 148 -4.00 29.99 -5.43
N THR A 149 -3.24 30.43 -4.42
CA THR A 149 -3.57 31.62 -3.62
C THR A 149 -3.23 32.94 -4.32
N SER A 150 -2.44 32.89 -5.42
CA SER A 150 -1.97 34.08 -6.15
C SER A 150 -2.73 34.34 -7.47
N GLY A 151 -3.71 33.55 -7.87
CA GLY A 151 -4.53 33.82 -9.04
C GLY A 151 -4.80 32.63 -9.96
N ARG A 152 -6.10 32.32 -10.08
CA ARG A 152 -6.80 31.52 -11.10
C ARG A 152 -6.59 30.00 -11.11
N ARG A 153 -7.72 29.32 -10.93
CA ARG A 153 -7.94 27.88 -11.20
C ARG A 153 -7.38 27.49 -12.57
N SER A 154 -6.50 26.52 -12.60
CA SER A 154 -6.33 25.64 -13.76
C SER A 154 -6.56 24.21 -13.30
N SER A 155 -7.64 23.64 -13.81
CA SER A 155 -7.96 22.21 -13.73
C SER A 155 -6.96 21.44 -14.59
N GLY A 156 -6.23 20.53 -13.98
CA GLY A 156 -5.31 19.66 -14.71
C GLY A 156 -4.33 18.97 -13.77
N ARG A 157 -4.83 18.08 -12.89
CA ARG A 157 -3.94 17.18 -12.18
C ARG A 157 -3.39 16.15 -13.16
N ARG A 158 -2.08 16.09 -13.33
CA ARG A 158 -1.44 14.95 -13.99
C ARG A 158 -1.47 13.77 -13.01
N PRO A 159 -1.82 12.55 -13.48
CA PRO A 159 -1.66 11.37 -12.64
C PRO A 159 -0.17 11.18 -12.32
N PHE A 160 0.13 10.97 -11.04
CA PHE A 160 1.48 10.68 -10.59
C PHE A 160 1.98 9.36 -11.19
N PRO A 161 3.27 9.26 -11.58
CA PRO A 161 3.85 7.98 -11.96
C PRO A 161 3.82 7.06 -10.73
N LEU A 162 3.08 5.95 -10.84
CA LEU A 162 2.98 4.96 -9.77
C LEU A 162 4.36 4.37 -9.46
N PRO A 163 4.83 4.41 -8.19
CA PRO A 163 6.05 3.70 -7.82
C PRO A 163 5.86 2.20 -8.06
N MET A 164 6.79 1.59 -8.78
CA MET A 164 6.83 0.15 -8.97
C MET A 164 7.06 -0.50 -7.60
N MET A 165 6.05 -1.19 -7.07
CA MET A 165 6.22 -2.04 -5.92
C MET A 165 7.09 -3.23 -6.33
N THR A 166 8.40 -3.11 -6.15
CA THR A 166 9.31 -4.22 -6.38
C THR A 166 9.08 -5.29 -5.33
N SER A 167 9.11 -6.55 -5.78
CA SER A 167 8.85 -7.77 -5.00
C SER A 167 9.90 -8.06 -3.92
N SER A 168 10.69 -7.11 -3.48
CA SER A 168 11.90 -7.31 -2.68
C SER A 168 11.77 -6.88 -1.22
N ALA A 169 10.75 -7.37 -0.53
CA ALA A 169 10.76 -7.37 0.93
C ALA A 169 10.14 -8.68 1.42
N MET A 170 11.03 -9.61 1.77
CA MET A 170 10.69 -10.87 2.45
C MET A 170 9.97 -10.65 3.77
#